data_6d112d408a932500aa5e7ade009bc15a
#
_entry.id   6d112d408a932500aa5e7ade009bc15a
#
_cell.length_a   1.000
_cell.length_b   1.000
_cell.length_c   1.000
_cell.angle_alpha   90.00
_cell.angle_beta   90.00
_cell.angle_gamma   90.00
#
_symmetry.space_group_name_H-M   'P 1'
#
loop_
_entity.id
_entity.type
_entity.pdbx_description
1 polymer ?
#
loop_
_entity_poly.entity_id
_entity_poly.type
_entity_poly.pdbx_seq_one_letter_code
_entity_poly.pdbx_strand_id
1 'polypeptide(L)'
;MKQQNKQQKKKVHSIRGQFAWIFIGLMIGTILLCLLLNYMFLGRVYMQSKLDVIHDAYETIKQAAESDSYGSEEFAHELDDVCRSYNMTVCVMDVNSNMKYVSINGGERLENRLIGYVFGFGTFPDNERIIENGDDYVIQRTGQENKEYLEIYGRLNTGISFIMQTPLSSIQESARIANRFYMMIGCLGALAGGIIIWFVSRRVTKPILELNDISQRMVQLDFEAKYQGRAHNEID
;
A
#
# COMPACT_ATOMS: atom_id res chain seq x y z
N MET A 1 43.32 37.32 -44.50
CA MET A 1 42.24 37.43 -43.53
C MET A 1 41.23 36.32 -43.78
N LYS A 2 41.32 35.20 -43.03
CA LYS A 2 40.38 34.07 -43.11
C LYS A 2 39.34 34.31 -42.01
N GLN A 3 38.13 34.73 -42.37
CA GLN A 3 37.01 34.76 -41.43
C GLN A 3 36.47 33.31 -41.27
N GLN A 4 36.59 32.85 -40.07
CA GLN A 4 36.03 31.57 -39.64
C GLN A 4 34.51 31.70 -39.51
N ASN A 5 33.78 31.11 -40.41
CA ASN A 5 32.33 30.94 -40.37
C ASN A 5 32.06 29.74 -39.46
N LYS A 6 31.91 30.03 -38.13
CA LYS A 6 31.47 29.05 -37.14
C LYS A 6 29.95 28.94 -37.26
N GLN A 7 29.48 28.11 -38.19
CA GLN A 7 28.08 27.72 -38.19
C GLN A 7 27.78 26.95 -36.91
N GLN A 8 27.06 27.59 -36.00
CA GLN A 8 26.42 26.93 -34.87
C GLN A 8 25.46 25.88 -35.44
N LYS A 9 25.82 24.61 -35.37
CA LYS A 9 24.90 23.49 -35.55
C LYS A 9 23.88 23.57 -34.45
N LYS A 10 22.73 24.27 -34.66
CA LYS A 10 21.53 24.11 -33.85
C LYS A 10 21.22 22.60 -33.87
N LYS A 11 21.34 21.95 -32.70
CA LYS A 11 20.83 20.58 -32.48
C LYS A 11 19.32 20.63 -32.71
N VAL A 12 18.89 20.31 -33.93
CA VAL A 12 17.47 20.10 -34.23
C VAL A 12 17.06 18.88 -33.43
N HIS A 13 16.42 19.08 -32.31
CA HIS A 13 15.83 18.01 -31.53
C HIS A 13 14.73 17.41 -32.40
N SER A 14 14.92 16.17 -32.80
CA SER A 14 13.93 15.44 -33.58
C SER A 14 12.61 15.46 -32.84
N ILE A 15 11.56 16.01 -33.43
CA ILE A 15 10.17 16.03 -32.90
C ILE A 15 9.79 14.63 -32.42
N ARG A 16 10.25 13.62 -33.12
CA ARG A 16 10.11 12.21 -32.78
C ARG A 16 10.71 11.85 -31.42
N GLY A 17 11.92 12.36 -31.13
CA GLY A 17 12.56 12.17 -29.82
C GLY A 17 11.82 12.90 -28.70
N GLN A 18 11.32 14.11 -28.96
CA GLN A 18 10.55 14.87 -27.97
C GLN A 18 9.26 14.15 -27.57
N PHE A 19 8.46 13.68 -28.53
CA PHE A 19 7.25 12.91 -28.23
C PHE A 19 7.57 11.63 -27.46
N ALA A 20 8.59 10.86 -27.86
CA ALA A 20 9.00 9.66 -27.15
C ALA A 20 9.38 9.96 -25.70
N TRP A 21 10.16 11.01 -25.44
CA TRP A 21 10.56 11.41 -24.10
C TRP A 21 9.39 11.88 -23.24
N ILE A 22 8.42 12.62 -23.82
CA ILE A 22 7.21 13.07 -23.11
C ILE A 22 6.39 11.84 -22.68
N PHE A 23 6.14 10.89 -23.57
CA PHE A 23 5.37 9.69 -23.25
C PHE A 23 6.07 8.79 -22.23
N ILE A 24 7.37 8.58 -22.37
CA ILE A 24 8.17 7.81 -21.40
C ILE A 24 8.15 8.52 -20.03
N GLY A 25 8.33 9.84 -20.02
CA GLY A 25 8.29 10.63 -18.80
C GLY A 25 6.94 10.57 -18.12
N LEU A 26 5.83 10.67 -18.85
CA LEU A 26 4.47 10.55 -18.33
C LEU A 26 4.21 9.14 -17.76
N MET A 27 4.67 8.11 -18.45
CA MET A 27 4.55 6.73 -17.99
C MET A 27 5.32 6.47 -16.68
N ILE A 28 6.59 6.90 -16.63
CA ILE A 28 7.41 6.80 -15.42
C ILE A 28 6.78 7.63 -14.30
N GLY A 29 6.32 8.84 -14.61
CA GLY A 29 5.63 9.71 -13.65
C GLY A 29 4.39 9.06 -13.04
N THR A 30 3.57 8.41 -13.86
CA THR A 30 2.37 7.68 -13.39
C THR A 30 2.74 6.52 -12.46
N ILE A 31 3.76 5.74 -12.82
CA ILE A 31 4.23 4.62 -11.98
C ILE A 31 4.77 5.14 -10.64
N LEU A 32 5.59 6.18 -10.66
CA LEU A 32 6.12 6.81 -9.44
C LEU A 32 5.01 7.38 -8.57
N LEU A 33 4.00 8.03 -9.17
CA LEU A 33 2.84 8.54 -8.45
C LEU A 33 2.05 7.41 -7.78
N CYS A 34 1.79 6.31 -8.48
CA CYS A 34 1.11 5.13 -7.90
C CYS A 34 1.90 4.54 -6.73
N LEU A 35 3.22 4.40 -6.85
CA LEU A 35 4.08 3.91 -5.77
C LEU A 35 4.07 4.85 -4.56
N LEU A 36 4.12 6.16 -4.80
CA LEU A 36 4.08 7.18 -3.76
C LEU A 36 2.74 7.16 -3.01
N LEU A 37 1.62 7.11 -3.74
CA LEU A 37 0.29 7.01 -3.16
C LEU A 37 0.14 5.73 -2.35
N ASN A 38 0.59 4.60 -2.88
CA ASN A 38 0.57 3.33 -2.16
C ASN A 38 1.38 3.41 -0.86
N TYR A 39 2.59 3.96 -0.90
CA TYR A 39 3.43 4.14 0.29
C TYR A 39 2.78 5.05 1.34
N MET A 40 2.12 6.14 0.91
CA MET A 40 1.49 7.09 1.83
C MET A 40 0.19 6.56 2.45
N PHE A 41 -0.64 5.87 1.67
CA PHE A 41 -2.00 5.51 2.09
C PHE A 41 -2.11 4.10 2.67
N LEU A 42 -1.29 3.14 2.19
CA LEU A 42 -1.43 1.74 2.57
C LEU A 42 -1.34 1.54 4.09
N GLY A 43 -0.37 2.17 4.74
CA GLY A 43 -0.19 2.05 6.19
C GLY A 43 -1.38 2.59 7.00
N ARG A 44 -2.02 3.68 6.53
CA ARG A 44 -3.19 4.27 7.19
C ARG A 44 -4.43 3.39 7.03
N VAL A 45 -4.68 2.93 5.80
CA VAL A 45 -5.83 2.06 5.51
C VAL A 45 -5.75 0.75 6.28
N TYR A 46 -4.57 0.14 6.33
CA TYR A 46 -4.36 -1.08 7.10
C TYR A 46 -4.51 -0.86 8.61
N MET A 47 -3.98 0.24 9.14
CA MET A 47 -4.14 0.55 10.56
C MET A 47 -5.62 0.73 10.93
N GLN A 48 -6.39 1.47 10.10
CA GLN A 48 -7.83 1.59 10.31
C GLN A 48 -8.53 0.24 10.25
N SER A 49 -8.25 -0.58 9.24
CA SER A 49 -8.84 -1.92 9.15
C SER A 49 -8.52 -2.80 10.36
N LYS A 50 -7.32 -2.68 10.94
CA LYS A 50 -6.98 -3.42 12.17
C LYS A 50 -7.67 -2.86 13.41
N LEU A 51 -7.86 -1.55 13.49
CA LEU A 51 -8.64 -0.91 14.54
C LEU A 51 -10.10 -1.36 14.49
N ASP A 52 -10.71 -1.38 13.30
CA ASP A 52 -12.08 -1.83 13.11
C ASP A 52 -12.26 -3.27 13.61
N VAL A 53 -11.36 -4.18 13.24
CA VAL A 53 -11.39 -5.58 13.70
C VAL A 53 -11.23 -5.70 15.21
N ILE A 54 -10.36 -4.89 15.82
CA ILE A 54 -10.19 -4.88 17.29
C ILE A 54 -11.45 -4.37 17.98
N HIS A 55 -12.10 -3.34 17.43
CA HIS A 55 -13.36 -2.82 17.96
C HIS A 55 -14.48 -3.86 17.83
N ASP A 56 -14.59 -4.55 16.69
CA ASP A 56 -15.58 -5.63 16.51
C ASP A 56 -15.37 -6.75 17.54
N ALA A 57 -14.12 -7.18 17.75
CA ALA A 57 -13.80 -8.18 18.77
C ALA A 57 -14.07 -7.69 20.20
N TYR A 58 -13.82 -6.41 20.48
CA TYR A 58 -14.16 -5.79 21.76
C TYR A 58 -15.68 -5.79 22.01
N GLU A 59 -16.48 -5.41 21.01
CA GLU A 59 -17.93 -5.42 21.12
C GLU A 59 -18.48 -6.84 21.34
N THR A 60 -17.91 -7.85 20.70
CA THR A 60 -18.24 -9.26 20.96
C THR A 60 -17.99 -9.64 22.42
N ILE A 61 -16.84 -9.29 22.99
CA ILE A 61 -16.51 -9.56 24.39
C ILE A 61 -17.47 -8.79 25.33
N LYS A 62 -17.77 -7.54 25.02
CA LYS A 62 -18.67 -6.69 25.81
C LYS A 62 -20.08 -7.25 25.83
N GLN A 63 -20.63 -7.62 24.67
CA GLN A 63 -21.96 -8.23 24.59
C GLN A 63 -22.03 -9.56 25.34
N ALA A 64 -21.02 -10.40 25.23
CA ALA A 64 -20.92 -11.64 25.96
C ALA A 64 -20.85 -11.41 27.50
N ALA A 65 -20.12 -10.37 27.91
CA ALA A 65 -20.03 -9.99 29.32
C ALA A 65 -21.34 -9.44 29.89
N GLU A 66 -22.10 -8.66 29.12
CA GLU A 66 -23.40 -8.11 29.49
C GLU A 66 -24.49 -9.19 29.54
N SER A 67 -24.42 -10.20 28.68
CA SER A 67 -25.36 -11.34 28.65
C SER A 67 -24.94 -12.52 29.53
N ASP A 68 -23.85 -12.40 30.27
CA ASP A 68 -23.26 -13.48 31.11
C ASP A 68 -22.95 -14.77 30.30
N SER A 69 -22.73 -14.63 29.00
CA SER A 69 -22.44 -15.74 28.07
C SER A 69 -20.94 -15.96 27.80
N TYR A 70 -20.06 -15.16 28.40
CA TYR A 70 -18.61 -15.18 28.18
C TYR A 70 -17.89 -16.49 28.53
N GLY A 71 -18.57 -17.43 29.21
CA GLY A 71 -18.08 -18.79 29.49
C GLY A 71 -18.72 -19.88 28.62
N SER A 72 -19.54 -19.52 27.63
CA SER A 72 -20.21 -20.50 26.78
C SER A 72 -19.29 -21.05 25.68
N GLU A 73 -19.58 -22.24 25.18
CA GLU A 73 -18.87 -22.82 24.01
C GLU A 73 -19.09 -21.97 22.75
N GLU A 74 -20.28 -21.36 22.62
CA GLU A 74 -20.62 -20.51 21.48
C GLU A 74 -19.72 -19.26 21.44
N PHE A 75 -19.54 -18.59 22.56
CA PHE A 75 -18.61 -17.46 22.68
C PHE A 75 -17.16 -17.86 22.38
N ALA A 76 -16.72 -19.03 22.88
CA ALA A 76 -15.38 -19.51 22.59
C ALA A 76 -15.17 -19.79 21.11
N HIS A 77 -16.16 -20.36 20.41
CA HIS A 77 -16.13 -20.59 18.97
C HIS A 77 -16.10 -19.27 18.18
N GLU A 78 -16.92 -18.30 18.54
CA GLU A 78 -16.95 -16.99 17.88
C GLU A 78 -15.61 -16.27 18.00
N LEU A 79 -15.02 -16.25 19.20
CA LEU A 79 -13.68 -15.69 19.41
C LEU A 79 -12.59 -16.47 18.65
N ASP A 80 -12.68 -17.79 18.60
CA ASP A 80 -11.73 -18.60 17.83
C ASP A 80 -11.77 -18.27 16.34
N ASP A 81 -12.94 -18.07 15.77
CA ASP A 81 -13.11 -17.68 14.38
C ASP A 81 -12.50 -16.30 14.09
N VAL A 82 -12.72 -15.34 14.98
CA VAL A 82 -12.10 -14.02 14.92
C VAL A 82 -10.58 -14.13 15.04
N CYS A 83 -10.08 -14.90 16.02
CA CYS A 83 -8.65 -15.11 16.22
C CYS A 83 -7.95 -15.70 14.99
N ARG A 84 -8.57 -16.70 14.35
CA ARG A 84 -8.04 -17.35 13.15
C ARG A 84 -8.09 -16.44 11.92
N SER A 85 -9.23 -15.77 11.73
CA SER A 85 -9.46 -14.93 10.55
C SER A 85 -8.53 -13.73 10.50
N TYR A 86 -8.23 -13.14 11.67
CA TYR A 86 -7.48 -11.89 11.77
C TYR A 86 -6.07 -12.03 12.38
N ASN A 87 -5.65 -13.28 12.64
CA ASN A 87 -4.38 -13.58 13.30
C ASN A 87 -4.23 -12.82 14.62
N MET A 88 -5.29 -12.89 15.45
CA MET A 88 -5.39 -12.21 16.73
C MET A 88 -5.19 -13.19 17.88
N THR A 89 -4.57 -12.73 18.94
CA THR A 89 -4.48 -13.46 20.22
C THR A 89 -5.35 -12.75 21.22
N VAL A 90 -6.19 -13.49 21.94
CA VAL A 90 -7.16 -12.96 22.90
C VAL A 90 -7.03 -13.70 24.22
N CYS A 91 -7.16 -12.97 25.32
CA CYS A 91 -7.26 -13.53 26.67
C CYS A 91 -8.37 -12.76 27.43
N VAL A 92 -9.32 -13.50 27.99
CA VAL A 92 -10.44 -12.95 28.79
C VAL A 92 -10.44 -13.62 30.17
N MET A 93 -10.55 -12.81 31.20
CA MET A 93 -10.45 -13.24 32.60
C MET A 93 -11.54 -12.56 33.45
N ASP A 94 -12.12 -13.30 34.37
CA ASP A 94 -13.11 -12.74 35.34
C ASP A 94 -12.45 -12.08 36.58
N VAL A 95 -13.26 -11.49 37.44
CA VAL A 95 -12.82 -10.78 38.66
C VAL A 95 -11.98 -11.64 39.59
N ASN A 96 -12.24 -12.97 39.62
CA ASN A 96 -11.55 -13.92 40.49
C ASN A 96 -10.27 -14.47 39.85
N SER A 97 -9.80 -13.86 38.77
CA SER A 97 -8.66 -14.31 37.98
C SER A 97 -8.83 -15.70 37.34
N ASN A 98 -10.09 -16.17 37.21
CA ASN A 98 -10.40 -17.37 36.47
C ASN A 98 -10.36 -17.09 34.98
N MET A 99 -9.51 -17.83 34.26
CA MET A 99 -9.50 -17.76 32.82
C MET A 99 -10.78 -18.33 32.25
N LYS A 100 -11.45 -17.54 31.42
CA LYS A 100 -12.64 -17.97 30.70
C LYS A 100 -12.32 -18.33 29.25
N TYR A 101 -11.41 -17.58 28.67
CA TYR A 101 -10.94 -17.85 27.31
C TYR A 101 -9.49 -17.42 27.13
N VAL A 102 -8.71 -18.28 26.50
CA VAL A 102 -7.33 -18.00 26.07
C VAL A 102 -7.14 -18.60 24.68
N SER A 103 -6.77 -17.78 23.72
CA SER A 103 -6.50 -18.27 22.37
C SER A 103 -5.31 -19.23 22.33
N ILE A 104 -5.36 -20.22 21.43
CA ILE A 104 -4.38 -21.31 21.33
C ILE A 104 -2.96 -20.80 21.07
N ASN A 105 -2.80 -19.72 20.32
CA ASN A 105 -1.49 -19.18 19.93
C ASN A 105 -1.08 -17.99 20.80
N GLY A 106 -0.08 -18.19 21.66
CA GLY A 106 0.54 -17.10 22.44
C GLY A 106 -0.26 -16.63 23.66
N GLY A 107 -1.28 -17.39 24.07
CA GLY A 107 -2.16 -17.03 25.17
C GLY A 107 -1.45 -16.89 26.51
N GLU A 108 -0.52 -17.75 26.89
CA GLU A 108 0.22 -17.67 28.16
C GLU A 108 0.97 -16.34 28.35
N ARG A 109 1.52 -15.80 27.28
CA ARG A 109 2.21 -14.51 27.34
C ARG A 109 1.25 -13.35 27.52
N LEU A 110 0.10 -13.41 26.85
CA LEU A 110 -0.96 -12.42 26.97
C LEU A 110 -1.60 -12.44 28.35
N GLU A 111 -1.77 -13.62 28.92
CA GLU A 111 -2.23 -13.83 30.30
C GLU A 111 -1.35 -13.09 31.30
N ASN A 112 -0.03 -13.28 31.25
CA ASN A 112 0.90 -12.59 32.13
C ASN A 112 0.86 -11.07 31.94
N ARG A 113 0.63 -10.58 30.72
CA ARG A 113 0.45 -9.15 30.47
C ARG A 113 -0.87 -8.63 31.06
N LEU A 114 -1.98 -9.35 30.86
CA LEU A 114 -3.26 -8.99 31.42
C LEU A 114 -3.21 -8.92 32.95
N ILE A 115 -2.60 -9.91 33.59
CA ILE A 115 -2.35 -9.91 35.03
C ILE A 115 -1.55 -8.68 35.44
N GLY A 116 -0.51 -8.33 34.69
CA GLY A 116 0.29 -7.13 34.92
C GLY A 116 -0.54 -5.84 34.85
N TYR A 117 -1.45 -5.71 33.89
CA TYR A 117 -2.35 -4.56 33.76
C TYR A 117 -3.39 -4.50 34.89
N VAL A 118 -4.01 -5.63 35.21
CA VAL A 118 -5.07 -5.71 36.20
C VAL A 118 -4.54 -5.44 37.61
N PHE A 119 -3.39 -5.99 37.97
CA PHE A 119 -2.83 -5.93 39.33
C PHE A 119 -1.69 -4.90 39.47
N GLY A 120 -1.30 -4.22 38.40
CA GLY A 120 -0.26 -3.21 38.42
C GLY A 120 1.16 -3.74 38.65
N PHE A 121 1.43 -5.01 38.45
CA PHE A 121 2.75 -5.64 38.66
C PHE A 121 3.64 -5.66 37.41
N GLY A 122 3.18 -5.11 36.28
CA GLY A 122 3.92 -5.17 35.01
C GLY A 122 4.95 -4.06 34.87
N THR A 123 6.17 -4.44 34.46
CA THR A 123 7.11 -3.48 33.85
C THR A 123 6.71 -3.40 32.38
N PHE A 124 6.08 -2.30 31.99
CA PHE A 124 5.70 -2.08 30.60
C PHE A 124 6.89 -1.46 29.85
N PRO A 125 7.19 -1.90 28.60
CA PRO A 125 8.27 -1.32 27.83
C PRO A 125 8.04 0.19 27.59
N ASP A 126 9.06 1.00 27.68
CA ASP A 126 9.02 2.45 27.39
C ASP A 126 8.59 2.81 25.96
N ASN A 127 8.39 1.81 25.10
CA ASN A 127 8.02 1.97 23.69
C ASN A 127 6.52 1.83 23.43
N GLU A 128 5.68 1.86 24.45
CA GLU A 128 4.23 1.80 24.30
C GLU A 128 3.69 3.16 23.87
N ARG A 129 2.99 3.18 22.74
CA ARG A 129 2.32 4.38 22.24
C ARG A 129 0.81 4.17 22.26
N ILE A 130 0.13 4.92 23.15
CA ILE A 130 -1.33 4.96 23.20
C ILE A 130 -1.84 5.57 21.89
N ILE A 131 -2.78 4.88 21.26
CA ILE A 131 -3.46 5.29 20.03
C ILE A 131 -4.82 5.84 20.37
N GLU A 132 -5.55 5.15 21.26
CA GLU A 132 -6.92 5.49 21.67
C GLU A 132 -7.10 5.14 23.14
N ASN A 133 -7.88 5.97 23.84
CA ASN A 133 -8.22 5.75 25.23
C ASN A 133 -9.74 5.90 25.37
N GLY A 134 -10.43 4.76 25.48
CA GLY A 134 -11.87 4.69 25.73
C GLY A 134 -12.17 4.68 27.21
N ASP A 135 -13.47 4.54 27.57
CA ASP A 135 -13.91 4.50 28.96
C ASP A 135 -13.51 3.19 29.66
N ASP A 136 -13.61 2.07 28.95
CA ASP A 136 -13.40 0.72 29.48
C ASP A 136 -12.18 0.01 28.86
N TYR A 137 -11.44 0.68 27.95
CA TYR A 137 -10.31 0.10 27.24
C TYR A 137 -9.23 1.12 26.85
N VAL A 138 -8.04 0.61 26.59
CA VAL A 138 -6.93 1.36 26.02
C VAL A 138 -6.40 0.60 24.80
N ILE A 139 -6.26 1.28 23.66
CA ILE A 139 -5.59 0.75 22.48
C ILE A 139 -4.21 1.37 22.37
N GLN A 140 -3.21 0.51 22.26
CA GLN A 140 -1.81 0.94 22.17
C GLN A 140 -1.02 0.13 21.16
N ARG A 141 0.08 0.70 20.73
CA ARG A 141 1.10 0.02 19.93
C ARG A 141 2.24 -0.40 20.86
N THR A 142 2.54 -1.68 20.87
CA THR A 142 3.59 -2.25 21.70
C THR A 142 4.63 -2.98 20.86
N GLY A 143 5.89 -2.88 21.26
CA GLY A 143 7.00 -3.61 20.64
C GLY A 143 7.40 -4.80 21.50
N GLN A 144 7.36 -6.03 20.95
CA GLN A 144 7.80 -7.24 21.63
C GLN A 144 8.72 -8.06 20.72
N GLU A 145 9.87 -8.48 21.23
CA GLU A 145 10.79 -9.37 20.49
C GLU A 145 11.05 -8.94 19.04
N ASN A 146 11.28 -7.65 18.82
CA ASN A 146 11.50 -7.08 17.48
C ASN A 146 10.27 -7.11 16.54
N LYS A 147 9.08 -7.36 17.07
CA LYS A 147 7.80 -7.29 16.36
C LYS A 147 6.91 -6.22 16.98
N GLU A 148 6.16 -5.54 16.14
CA GLU A 148 5.18 -4.56 16.59
C GLU A 148 3.78 -5.20 16.59
N TYR A 149 3.03 -4.87 17.63
CA TYR A 149 1.66 -5.34 17.82
C TYR A 149 0.73 -4.15 18.07
N LEU A 150 -0.49 -4.28 17.62
CA LEU A 150 -1.61 -3.48 18.08
C LEU A 150 -2.28 -4.25 19.21
N GLU A 151 -2.39 -3.64 20.37
CA GLU A 151 -2.89 -4.24 21.60
C GLU A 151 -4.04 -3.39 22.14
N ILE A 152 -5.11 -4.04 22.51
CA ILE A 152 -6.19 -3.46 23.31
C ILE A 152 -6.30 -4.23 24.61
N TYR A 153 -6.41 -3.53 25.69
CA TYR A 153 -6.70 -4.11 27.00
C TYR A 153 -7.67 -3.22 27.77
N GLY A 154 -8.40 -3.84 28.67
CA GLY A 154 -9.37 -3.11 29.47
C GLY A 154 -10.07 -3.95 30.50
N ARG A 155 -10.99 -3.28 31.22
CA ARG A 155 -11.84 -3.90 32.22
C ARG A 155 -13.25 -3.37 32.06
N LEU A 156 -14.19 -4.28 31.84
CA LEU A 156 -15.59 -3.97 31.72
C LEU A 156 -16.23 -3.77 33.11
N ASN A 157 -17.35 -3.04 33.17
CA ASN A 157 -18.11 -2.81 34.37
C ASN A 157 -18.65 -4.11 35.03
N THR A 158 -18.74 -5.18 34.24
CA THR A 158 -19.09 -6.54 34.72
C THR A 158 -17.95 -7.22 35.49
N GLY A 159 -16.78 -6.59 35.57
CA GLY A 159 -15.59 -7.11 36.23
C GLY A 159 -14.71 -7.99 35.33
N ILE A 160 -15.10 -8.22 34.09
CA ILE A 160 -14.32 -8.96 33.11
C ILE A 160 -13.16 -8.10 32.63
N SER A 161 -11.97 -8.65 32.68
CA SER A 161 -10.76 -8.05 32.13
C SER A 161 -10.36 -8.79 30.86
N PHE A 162 -9.89 -8.06 29.85
CA PHE A 162 -9.49 -8.63 28.58
C PHE A 162 -8.23 -7.98 28.03
N ILE A 163 -7.53 -8.72 27.21
CA ILE A 163 -6.44 -8.24 26.38
C ILE A 163 -6.48 -8.94 25.02
N MET A 164 -6.33 -8.18 23.98
CA MET A 164 -6.23 -8.69 22.61
C MET A 164 -5.02 -8.09 21.91
N GLN A 165 -4.40 -8.87 21.07
CA GLN A 165 -3.18 -8.46 20.37
C GLN A 165 -3.19 -8.96 18.93
N THR A 166 -2.89 -8.09 17.98
CA THR A 166 -2.71 -8.44 16.57
C THR A 166 -1.37 -7.94 16.04
N PRO A 167 -0.59 -8.77 15.32
CA PRO A 167 0.71 -8.34 14.82
C PRO A 167 0.58 -7.32 13.69
N LEU A 168 1.38 -6.26 13.77
CA LEU A 168 1.50 -5.25 12.71
C LEU A 168 2.50 -5.65 11.61
N SER A 169 3.33 -6.67 11.86
CA SER A 169 4.34 -7.15 10.90
C SER A 169 3.73 -7.71 9.60
N SER A 170 2.54 -8.30 9.66
CA SER A 170 1.81 -8.77 8.48
C SER A 170 1.46 -7.65 7.49
N ILE A 171 1.31 -6.43 7.99
CA ILE A 171 1.05 -5.23 7.18
C ILE A 171 2.27 -4.91 6.31
N GLN A 172 3.45 -4.88 6.91
CA GLN A 172 4.70 -4.55 6.20
C GLN A 172 5.04 -5.61 5.15
N GLU A 173 4.75 -6.87 5.43
CA GLU A 173 4.98 -7.97 4.50
C GLU A 173 4.00 -7.92 3.31
N SER A 174 2.72 -7.72 3.56
CA SER A 174 1.70 -7.55 2.52
C SER A 174 1.98 -6.32 1.65
N ALA A 175 2.39 -5.19 2.26
CA ALA A 175 2.80 -3.99 1.56
C ALA A 175 4.02 -4.22 0.67
N ARG A 176 5.00 -4.98 1.13
CA ARG A 176 6.20 -5.32 0.36
C ARG A 176 5.87 -6.20 -0.84
N ILE A 177 5.00 -7.19 -0.65
CA ILE A 177 4.53 -8.06 -1.74
C ILE A 177 3.77 -7.24 -2.78
N ALA A 178 2.83 -6.41 -2.36
CA ALA A 178 2.07 -5.53 -3.24
C ALA A 178 2.98 -4.56 -4.03
N ASN A 179 3.93 -3.91 -3.36
CA ASN A 179 4.88 -3.01 -4.00
C ASN A 179 5.76 -3.72 -5.03
N ARG A 180 6.21 -4.94 -4.74
CA ARG A 180 6.98 -5.75 -5.69
C ARG A 180 6.14 -6.12 -6.92
N PHE A 181 4.88 -6.43 -6.72
CA PHE A 181 3.95 -6.74 -7.81
C PHE A 181 3.67 -5.50 -8.69
N TYR A 182 3.41 -4.33 -8.08
CA TYR A 182 3.24 -3.07 -8.82
C TYR A 182 4.49 -2.68 -9.59
N MET A 183 5.68 -2.88 -9.03
CA MET A 183 6.93 -2.61 -9.71
C MET A 183 7.11 -3.52 -10.94
N MET A 184 6.75 -4.80 -10.82
CA MET A 184 6.80 -5.74 -11.95
C MET A 184 5.82 -5.35 -13.07
N ILE A 185 4.57 -5.03 -12.72
CA ILE A 185 3.56 -4.55 -13.69
C ILE A 185 4.03 -3.24 -14.34
N GLY A 186 4.59 -2.33 -13.55
CA GLY A 186 5.14 -1.07 -14.05
C GLY A 186 6.25 -1.28 -15.07
N CYS A 187 7.18 -2.17 -14.80
CA CYS A 187 8.26 -2.52 -15.75
C CYS A 187 7.72 -3.15 -17.03
N LEU A 188 6.77 -4.08 -16.93
CA LEU A 188 6.13 -4.69 -18.11
C LEU A 188 5.36 -3.65 -18.92
N GLY A 189 4.62 -2.77 -18.26
CA GLY A 189 3.91 -1.66 -18.90
C GLY A 189 4.86 -0.69 -19.59
N ALA A 190 6.01 -0.37 -18.98
CA ALA A 190 7.04 0.47 -19.55
C ALA A 190 7.65 -0.14 -20.83
N LEU A 191 7.94 -1.43 -20.82
CA LEU A 191 8.44 -2.15 -21.99
C LEU A 191 7.40 -2.17 -23.11
N ALA A 192 6.15 -2.54 -22.81
CA ALA A 192 5.06 -2.58 -23.79
C ALA A 192 4.81 -1.18 -24.39
N GLY A 193 4.73 -0.15 -23.55
CA GLY A 193 4.57 1.24 -23.98
C GLY A 193 5.72 1.72 -24.85
N GLY A 194 6.96 1.39 -24.50
CA GLY A 194 8.14 1.69 -25.31
C GLY A 194 8.09 1.07 -26.70
N ILE A 195 7.66 -0.19 -26.81
CA ILE A 195 7.46 -0.88 -28.08
C ILE A 195 6.37 -0.19 -28.92
N ILE A 196 5.24 0.14 -28.31
CA ILE A 196 4.13 0.83 -28.99
C ILE A 196 4.59 2.19 -29.50
N ILE A 197 5.25 3.00 -28.66
CA ILE A 197 5.76 4.32 -29.05
C ILE A 197 6.75 4.20 -30.20
N TRP A 198 7.64 3.20 -30.17
CA TRP A 198 8.60 2.96 -31.25
C TRP A 198 7.91 2.64 -32.58
N PHE A 199 6.85 1.82 -32.53
CA PHE A 199 6.08 1.44 -33.71
C PHE A 199 5.29 2.63 -34.28
N VAL A 200 4.55 3.35 -33.43
CA VAL A 200 3.77 4.54 -33.80
C VAL A 200 4.69 5.64 -34.33
N SER A 201 5.83 5.87 -33.68
CA SER A 201 6.82 6.85 -34.13
C SER A 201 7.34 6.54 -35.54
N ARG A 202 7.53 5.29 -35.88
CA ARG A 202 7.97 4.92 -37.27
C ARG A 202 6.85 5.09 -38.29
N ARG A 203 5.61 4.77 -37.92
CA ARG A 203 4.51 4.73 -38.87
C ARG A 203 3.82 6.08 -39.10
N VAL A 204 3.84 6.96 -38.10
CA VAL A 204 3.14 8.25 -38.15
C VAL A 204 4.14 9.41 -38.31
N THR A 205 5.19 9.45 -37.51
CA THR A 205 6.07 10.62 -37.47
C THR A 205 6.98 10.70 -38.70
N LYS A 206 7.37 9.58 -39.31
CA LYS A 206 8.25 9.57 -40.48
C LYS A 206 7.57 10.20 -41.69
N PRO A 207 6.36 9.81 -42.11
CA PRO A 207 5.64 10.48 -43.19
C PRO A 207 5.44 11.98 -42.98
N ILE A 208 5.08 12.40 -41.78
CA ILE A 208 4.89 13.82 -41.45
C ILE A 208 6.18 14.63 -41.64
N LEU A 209 7.33 14.09 -41.24
CA LEU A 209 8.62 14.74 -41.44
C LEU A 209 9.00 14.82 -42.95
N GLU A 210 8.72 13.78 -43.73
CA GLU A 210 8.94 13.77 -45.18
C GLU A 210 8.06 14.82 -45.88
N LEU A 211 6.77 14.94 -45.47
CA LEU A 211 5.88 15.99 -45.98
C LEU A 211 6.37 17.40 -45.61
N ASN A 212 6.86 17.59 -44.38
CA ASN A 212 7.43 18.86 -43.96
C ASN A 212 8.69 19.23 -44.76
N ASP A 213 9.58 18.26 -45.06
CA ASP A 213 10.76 18.46 -45.86
C ASP A 213 10.39 18.85 -47.32
N ILE A 214 9.42 18.17 -47.91
CA ILE A 214 8.90 18.49 -49.25
C ILE A 214 8.29 19.90 -49.27
N SER A 215 7.51 20.25 -48.23
CA SER A 215 6.93 21.60 -48.09
C SER A 215 8.01 22.68 -48.03
N GLN A 216 9.09 22.44 -47.27
CA GLN A 216 10.23 23.37 -47.21
C GLN A 216 10.96 23.50 -48.55
N ARG A 217 11.11 22.40 -49.29
CA ARG A 217 11.74 22.42 -50.65
C ARG A 217 10.85 23.16 -51.66
N MET A 218 9.53 22.98 -51.58
CA MET A 218 8.61 23.75 -52.42
C MET A 218 8.67 25.26 -52.15
N VAL A 219 8.86 25.68 -50.91
CA VAL A 219 9.09 27.10 -50.56
C VAL A 219 10.38 27.64 -51.21
N GLN A 220 11.36 26.78 -51.47
CA GLN A 220 12.61 27.10 -52.16
C GLN A 220 12.52 26.97 -53.69
N LEU A 221 11.27 26.86 -54.24
CA LEU A 221 10.98 26.73 -55.68
C LEU A 221 11.46 25.38 -56.33
N ASP A 222 11.74 24.37 -55.52
CA ASP A 222 12.02 23.02 -55.98
C ASP A 222 10.68 22.24 -56.14
N PHE A 223 10.03 22.36 -57.29
CA PHE A 223 8.75 21.73 -57.61
C PHE A 223 8.88 20.28 -58.09
N GLU A 224 10.08 19.72 -58.18
CA GLU A 224 10.26 18.31 -58.52
C GLU A 224 10.22 17.38 -57.31
N ALA A 225 10.16 17.94 -56.11
CA ALA A 225 10.03 17.18 -54.89
C ALA A 225 8.64 16.52 -54.78
N LYS A 226 8.59 15.20 -54.90
CA LYS A 226 7.33 14.41 -54.76
C LYS A 226 7.40 13.50 -53.54
N TYR A 227 6.27 13.43 -52.82
CA TYR A 227 6.11 12.44 -51.77
C TYR A 227 5.97 11.04 -52.37
N GLN A 228 6.81 10.12 -51.98
CA GLN A 228 6.70 8.71 -52.35
C GLN A 228 6.06 7.96 -51.19
N GLY A 229 4.74 8.04 -51.09
CA GLY A 229 3.97 7.31 -50.07
C GLY A 229 4.23 5.81 -50.10
N ARG A 230 4.46 5.24 -48.94
CA ARG A 230 4.63 3.81 -48.73
C ARG A 230 3.65 3.23 -47.70
N ALA A 231 2.78 4.06 -47.19
CA ALA A 231 1.78 3.66 -46.18
C ALA A 231 0.42 3.66 -46.85
N HIS A 232 -0.33 2.56 -46.77
CA HIS A 232 -1.70 2.46 -47.25
C HIS A 232 -2.66 3.10 -46.22
N ASN A 233 -2.65 4.41 -46.09
CA ASN A 233 -3.55 5.18 -45.20
C ASN A 233 -3.80 6.58 -45.81
N GLU A 234 -4.69 7.38 -45.17
CA GLU A 234 -5.15 8.66 -45.66
C GLU A 234 -4.05 9.71 -45.91
N ILE A 235 -2.78 9.39 -45.74
CA ILE A 235 -1.62 10.27 -45.98
C ILE A 235 -0.98 10.00 -47.33
N ASP A 236 -1.32 8.91 -48.04
CA ASP A 236 -0.87 8.58 -49.40
C ASP A 236 -1.82 9.21 -50.43
#